data_5d3903788b55ca11d0ae9165b279f466
#
_entry.id   5d3903788b55ca11d0ae9165b279f466
#
_cell.length_a   1.000
_cell.length_b   1.000
_cell.length_c   1.000
_cell.angle_alpha   90.00
_cell.angle_beta   90.00
_cell.angle_gamma   90.00
#
_symmetry.space_group_name_H-M   'P 1'
#
loop_
_entity.id
_entity.type
_entity.pdbx_description
1 polymer ?
#
loop_
_entity_poly.entity_id
_entity_poly.type
_entity_poly.pdbx_seq_one_letter_code
_entity_poly.pdbx_strand_id
1 'polypeptide(L)'
;MSNPAPRWWELRRAQNRKPVTYRCPLCGERFPALMAHMLIVPEGDSSRRRHAHTACVLAARRAGRLPTRSEWQRSQPRGPGLLARLRRRLPWLRANVAQRPRRGPDEA
;
A
#
# COMPACT_ATOMS: atom_id res chain seq x y z
N MET A 1 -4.27 -22.70 -13.52
CA MET A 1 -3.18 -22.06 -12.80
C MET A 1 -3.67 -20.87 -12.00
N SER A 2 -3.29 -20.82 -10.78
CA SER A 2 -3.71 -19.71 -9.93
C SER A 2 -2.77 -18.52 -10.14
N ASN A 3 -3.36 -17.33 -10.10
CA ASN A 3 -2.55 -16.12 -10.17
C ASN A 3 -1.86 -15.90 -8.83
N PRO A 4 -0.64 -15.35 -8.85
CA PRO A 4 0.01 -15.02 -7.59
C PRO A 4 -0.77 -13.95 -6.85
N ALA A 5 -0.64 -13.92 -5.55
CA ALA A 5 -1.29 -12.90 -4.75
C ALA A 5 -0.74 -11.52 -5.14
N PRO A 6 -1.61 -10.52 -5.29
CA PRO A 6 -1.15 -9.18 -5.66
C PRO A 6 -0.28 -8.60 -4.55
N ARG A 7 0.76 -7.88 -4.97
CA ARG A 7 1.66 -7.20 -4.04
C ARG A 7 1.18 -5.80 -3.71
N TRP A 8 0.41 -5.21 -4.60
CA TRP A 8 -0.12 -3.87 -4.45
C TRP A 8 -1.41 -3.74 -5.24
N TRP A 9 -2.16 -2.69 -4.94
CA TRP A 9 -3.44 -2.41 -5.59
C TRP A 9 -3.51 -0.98 -6.03
N GLU A 10 -4.29 -0.74 -7.07
CA GLU A 10 -4.65 0.59 -7.45
C GLU A 10 -6.01 0.87 -6.83
N LEU A 11 -6.14 2.02 -6.17
CA LEU A 11 -7.34 2.40 -5.45
C LEU A 11 -7.92 3.66 -6.07
N ARG A 12 -9.19 3.61 -6.44
CA ARG A 12 -9.86 4.74 -7.05
C ARG A 12 -11.22 4.93 -6.42
N ARG A 13 -11.65 6.18 -6.31
CA ARG A 13 -13.02 6.45 -5.93
C ARG A 13 -13.92 6.06 -7.09
N ALA A 14 -15.10 5.54 -6.77
CA ALA A 14 -16.03 5.07 -7.77
C ALA A 14 -17.45 5.38 -7.36
N GLN A 15 -18.27 5.62 -8.36
CA GLN A 15 -19.70 5.84 -8.20
C GLN A 15 -20.29 5.85 -9.60
N ASN A 16 -21.38 5.15 -9.81
CA ASN A 16 -22.00 5.19 -11.12
C ASN A 16 -23.50 4.99 -11.00
N ARG A 17 -24.20 5.34 -12.08
CA ARG A 17 -25.67 5.31 -12.09
C ARG A 17 -26.24 4.01 -12.61
N LYS A 18 -25.43 3.01 -12.84
CA LYS A 18 -25.92 1.72 -13.31
C LYS A 18 -26.82 1.10 -12.23
N PRO A 19 -27.92 0.50 -12.63
CA PRO A 19 -28.81 -0.14 -11.66
C PRO A 19 -28.28 -1.51 -11.25
N VAL A 20 -27.07 -1.53 -10.71
CA VAL A 20 -26.42 -2.77 -10.30
C VAL A 20 -26.02 -2.68 -8.84
N THR A 21 -25.86 -3.84 -8.25
CA THR A 21 -25.45 -3.98 -6.86
C THR A 21 -24.13 -4.73 -6.84
N TYR A 22 -23.20 -4.21 -6.06
CA TYR A 22 -21.91 -4.86 -5.88
C TYR A 22 -21.83 -5.50 -4.52
N ARG A 23 -21.01 -6.51 -4.40
CA ARG A 23 -20.72 -7.12 -3.10
C ARG A 23 -19.32 -6.73 -2.70
N CYS A 24 -19.18 -6.13 -1.53
CA CYS A 24 -17.89 -5.75 -1.00
C CYS A 24 -17.08 -7.00 -0.65
N PRO A 25 -15.90 -7.21 -1.23
CA PRO A 25 -15.10 -8.39 -0.92
C PRO A 25 -14.50 -8.37 0.48
N LEU A 26 -14.53 -7.23 1.15
CA LEU A 26 -13.92 -7.08 2.46
C LEU A 26 -14.88 -7.37 3.60
N CYS A 27 -16.16 -7.07 3.43
CA CYS A 27 -17.16 -7.35 4.47
C CYS A 27 -18.29 -8.27 4.01
N GLY A 28 -18.43 -8.53 2.71
CA GLY A 28 -19.47 -9.40 2.19
C GLY A 28 -20.82 -8.74 2.00
N GLU A 29 -21.01 -7.51 2.45
CA GLU A 29 -22.27 -6.81 2.30
C GLU A 29 -22.44 -6.23 0.90
N ARG A 30 -23.68 -6.11 0.46
CA ARG A 30 -23.99 -5.54 -0.84
C ARG A 30 -24.27 -4.05 -0.73
N PHE A 31 -24.04 -3.34 -1.82
CA PHE A 31 -24.33 -1.92 -1.89
C PHE A 31 -24.62 -1.52 -3.34
N PRO A 32 -25.47 -0.49 -3.55
CA PRO A 32 -25.77 -0.05 -4.91
C PRO A 32 -24.62 0.73 -5.53
N ALA A 33 -24.50 0.63 -6.84
CA ALA A 33 -23.44 1.32 -7.58
C ALA A 33 -23.50 2.84 -7.41
N LEU A 34 -24.68 3.37 -7.13
CA LEU A 34 -24.86 4.80 -6.94
C LEU A 34 -24.19 5.30 -5.65
N MET A 35 -24.01 4.43 -4.67
CA MET A 35 -23.33 4.77 -3.44
C MET A 35 -21.85 5.01 -3.72
N ALA A 36 -21.31 6.08 -3.17
CA ALA A 36 -19.88 6.34 -3.31
C ALA A 36 -19.08 5.20 -2.67
N HIS A 37 -18.15 4.67 -3.41
CA HIS A 37 -17.37 3.52 -2.96
C HIS A 37 -15.98 3.56 -3.58
N MET A 38 -15.21 2.51 -3.41
CA MET A 38 -13.86 2.42 -3.95
C MET A 38 -13.77 1.27 -4.94
N LEU A 39 -12.99 1.50 -5.98
CA LEU A 39 -12.60 0.45 -6.91
C LEU A 39 -11.19 0.01 -6.54
N ILE A 40 -11.03 -1.27 -6.28
CA ILE A 40 -9.71 -1.84 -5.98
C ILE A 40 -9.29 -2.73 -7.13
N VAL A 41 -8.12 -2.44 -7.68
CA VAL A 41 -7.61 -3.14 -8.85
C VAL A 41 -6.29 -3.81 -8.47
N PRO A 42 -6.25 -5.15 -8.48
CA PRO A 42 -5.01 -5.83 -8.13
C PRO A 42 -3.93 -5.61 -9.18
N GLU A 43 -2.72 -5.70 -8.74
CA GLU A 43 -1.53 -5.52 -9.56
C GLU A 43 -1.64 -6.25 -10.88
N GLY A 44 -1.50 -5.50 -11.98
CA GLY A 44 -1.39 -6.10 -13.30
C GLY A 44 -2.62 -6.76 -13.86
N ASP A 45 -3.78 -6.66 -13.18
CA ASP A 45 -4.95 -7.38 -13.65
C ASP A 45 -6.24 -6.60 -13.39
N SER A 46 -6.59 -5.74 -14.33
CA SER A 46 -7.82 -4.96 -14.23
C SER A 46 -9.08 -5.81 -14.37
N SER A 47 -8.97 -7.03 -14.89
CA SER A 47 -10.13 -7.92 -15.01
C SER A 47 -10.59 -8.41 -13.65
N ARG A 48 -9.75 -8.34 -12.65
CA ARG A 48 -10.07 -8.77 -11.29
C ARG A 48 -10.41 -7.59 -10.38
N ARG A 49 -10.73 -6.46 -10.97
CA ARG A 49 -11.13 -5.29 -10.18
C ARG A 49 -12.39 -5.59 -9.37
N ARG A 50 -12.49 -5.01 -8.21
CA ARG A 50 -13.64 -5.19 -7.33
C ARG A 50 -14.10 -3.86 -6.78
N HIS A 51 -15.39 -3.77 -6.51
CA HIS A 51 -15.97 -2.60 -5.86
C HIS A 51 -16.12 -2.90 -4.38
N ALA A 52 -15.71 -1.97 -3.54
CA ALA A 52 -15.72 -2.17 -2.08
C ALA A 52 -16.18 -0.90 -1.39
N HIS A 53 -16.73 -1.06 -0.19
CA HIS A 53 -17.10 0.10 0.62
C HIS A 53 -15.86 0.93 0.92
N THR A 54 -16.00 2.25 0.85
CA THR A 54 -14.91 3.15 1.19
C THR A 54 -14.40 2.89 2.61
N ALA A 55 -15.32 2.75 3.56
CA ALA A 55 -14.95 2.50 4.95
C ALA A 55 -14.18 1.19 5.11
N CYS A 56 -14.57 0.16 4.37
CA CYS A 56 -13.89 -1.13 4.43
C CYS A 56 -12.47 -1.04 3.86
N VAL A 57 -12.30 -0.30 2.77
CA VAL A 57 -10.98 -0.09 2.20
C VAL A 57 -10.09 0.66 3.17
N LEU A 58 -10.60 1.74 3.77
CA LEU A 58 -9.83 2.52 4.72
C LEU A 58 -9.42 1.68 5.93
N ALA A 59 -10.34 0.85 6.43
CA ALA A 59 -10.03 -0.04 7.54
C ALA A 59 -8.95 -1.06 7.17
N ALA A 60 -9.04 -1.63 5.98
CA ALA A 60 -8.05 -2.58 5.51
C ALA A 60 -6.68 -1.92 5.39
N ARG A 61 -6.64 -0.69 4.89
CA ARG A 61 -5.38 0.03 4.77
C ARG A 61 -4.77 0.36 6.12
N ARG A 62 -5.60 0.74 7.09
CA ARG A 62 -5.10 0.98 8.46
C ARG A 62 -4.51 -0.30 9.06
N ALA A 63 -5.00 -1.44 8.64
CA ALA A 63 -4.48 -2.73 9.11
C ALA A 63 -3.28 -3.22 8.28
N GLY A 64 -2.76 -2.39 7.39
CA GLY A 64 -1.60 -2.75 6.59
C GLY A 64 -1.91 -3.58 5.35
N ARG A 65 -3.18 -3.71 5.01
CA ARG A 65 -3.58 -4.42 3.81
C ARG A 65 -3.82 -3.44 2.66
N LEU A 66 -3.91 -3.95 1.45
CA LEU A 66 -4.16 -3.15 0.25
C LEU A 66 -3.17 -2.00 0.05
N PRO A 67 -1.86 -2.28 0.10
CA PRO A 67 -0.89 -1.23 -0.16
C PRO A 67 -0.96 -0.78 -1.61
N THR A 68 -0.69 0.50 -1.85
CA THR A 68 -0.55 1.00 -3.20
C THR A 68 0.82 0.60 -3.74
N ARG A 69 1.02 0.80 -5.06
CA ARG A 69 2.29 0.46 -5.67
C ARG A 69 3.45 1.20 -5.01
N SER A 70 3.29 2.50 -4.77
CA SER A 70 4.36 3.28 -4.17
C SER A 70 4.63 2.85 -2.73
N GLU A 71 3.58 2.53 -1.98
CA GLU A 71 3.76 2.03 -0.63
C GLU A 71 4.49 0.70 -0.62
N TRP A 72 4.11 -0.19 -1.52
CA TRP A 72 4.78 -1.47 -1.63
C TRP A 72 6.25 -1.29 -1.99
N GLN A 73 6.56 -0.42 -2.93
CA GLN A 73 7.93 -0.17 -3.33
C GLN A 73 8.77 0.35 -2.17
N ARG A 74 8.19 1.25 -1.36
CA ARG A 74 8.90 1.78 -0.20
C ARG A 74 9.15 0.72 0.87
N SER A 75 8.29 -0.29 0.94
CA SER A 75 8.45 -1.34 1.93
C SER A 75 9.48 -2.40 1.54
N GLN A 76 9.92 -2.40 0.29
CA GLN A 76 10.89 -3.38 -0.17
C GLN A 76 12.27 -3.07 0.38
N PRO A 77 13.00 -4.08 0.78
CA PRO A 77 14.37 -3.85 1.23
C PRO A 77 15.18 -3.33 0.04
N ARG A 78 15.87 -2.22 0.28
CA ARG A 78 16.74 -1.65 -0.73
C ARG A 78 18.02 -2.44 -0.86
N GLY A 79 18.11 -3.52 -0.13
CA GLY A 79 19.26 -4.35 -0.18
C GLY A 79 20.52 -3.63 0.28
N PRO A 80 21.63 -4.29 0.16
CA PRO A 80 22.89 -3.70 0.52
C PRO A 80 23.35 -2.64 -0.46
N GLY A 81 22.51 -2.36 -1.43
CA GLY A 81 22.92 -1.56 -2.54
C GLY A 81 23.55 -0.25 -2.23
N LEU A 82 22.85 0.83 -2.53
CA LEU A 82 23.48 2.13 -2.61
C LEU A 82 24.03 2.65 -1.28
N LEU A 83 23.23 2.58 -0.24
CA LEU A 83 23.66 3.11 1.05
C LEU A 83 24.85 2.35 1.63
N ALA A 84 24.83 1.04 1.51
CA ALA A 84 25.93 0.24 2.00
C ALA A 84 27.20 0.51 1.25
N ARG A 85 27.09 0.70 -0.06
CA ARG A 85 28.25 1.04 -0.87
C ARG A 85 28.83 2.38 -0.49
N LEU A 86 27.96 3.35 -0.24
CA LEU A 86 28.40 4.67 0.17
C LEU A 86 29.12 4.63 1.51
N ARG A 87 28.58 3.88 2.45
CA ARG A 87 29.20 3.75 3.77
C ARG A 87 30.58 3.14 3.69
N ARG A 88 30.76 2.20 2.78
CA ARG A 88 32.07 1.56 2.62
C ARG A 88 33.10 2.53 2.03
N ARG A 89 32.65 3.36 1.11
CA ARG A 89 33.54 4.30 0.46
C ARG A 89 33.82 5.51 1.31
N LEU A 90 32.91 5.85 2.21
CA LEU A 90 33.00 7.07 3.00
C LEU A 90 32.91 6.74 4.49
N PRO A 91 34.01 6.33 5.08
CA PRO A 91 34.01 5.96 6.50
C PRO A 91 33.53 7.08 7.41
N TRP A 92 33.77 8.33 7.06
CA TRP A 92 33.32 9.46 7.85
C TRP A 92 31.77 9.51 7.92
N LEU A 93 31.11 9.13 6.85
CA LEU A 93 29.69 9.11 6.81
C LEU A 93 29.14 8.07 7.79
N ARG A 94 29.82 6.94 7.86
CA ARG A 94 29.42 5.91 8.79
C ARG A 94 29.55 6.40 10.22
N ALA A 95 30.60 7.10 10.52
CA ALA A 95 30.80 7.63 11.87
C ALA A 95 29.69 8.60 12.25
N ASN A 96 29.33 9.48 11.34
CA ASN A 96 28.28 10.44 11.59
C ASN A 96 26.94 9.75 11.84
N VAL A 97 26.65 8.74 11.06
CA VAL A 97 25.40 8.00 11.22
C VAL A 97 25.37 7.32 12.58
N ALA A 98 26.48 6.80 13.02
CA ALA A 98 26.54 6.11 14.30
C ALA A 98 26.25 7.04 15.46
N GLN A 99 26.58 8.32 15.32
CA GLN A 99 26.34 9.25 16.41
C GLN A 99 24.93 9.82 16.43
N ARG A 100 24.31 9.89 15.29
CA ARG A 100 22.98 10.48 15.18
C ARG A 100 21.89 9.85 16.03
N PRO A 101 21.81 8.54 16.10
CA PRO A 101 20.67 7.92 16.78
C PRO A 101 20.51 8.32 18.23
N ARG A 102 21.54 8.83 18.83
CA ARG A 102 21.49 9.19 20.23
C ARG A 102 20.79 10.48 20.53
N ARG A 103 20.38 11.15 19.51
CA ARG A 103 19.76 12.46 19.67
C ARG A 103 18.42 12.41 20.30
N GLY A 104 17.61 11.48 19.88
CA GLY A 104 16.20 11.47 20.25
C GLY A 104 15.94 11.73 21.72
N PRO A 105 16.14 10.77 22.57
CA PRO A 105 15.81 10.92 23.97
C PRO A 105 16.70 11.92 24.71
N ASP A 106 17.91 12.05 24.27
CA ASP A 106 18.85 12.94 24.93
C ASP A 106 18.55 14.39 24.71
N GLU A 107 17.95 14.67 23.60
CA GLU A 107 17.59 16.02 23.27
C GLU A 107 16.44 16.55 24.07
N ALA A 108 15.67 15.65 24.62
CA ALA A 108 14.48 16.01 25.39
C ALA A 108 14.81 16.77 26.65
#